data_9e5ae9ec2efde741a3799f85d2bd55cd
#
_entry.id   9e5ae9ec2efde741a3799f85d2bd55cd
#
_cell.length_a   1.000
_cell.length_b   1.000
_cell.length_c   1.000
_cell.angle_alpha   90.00
_cell.angle_beta   90.00
_cell.angle_gamma   90.00
#
_symmetry.space_group_name_H-M   'P 1'
#
loop_
_entity.id
_entity.type
_entity.pdbx_description
1 polymer ?
#
loop_
_entity_poly.entity_id
_entity_poly.type
_entity_poly.pdbx_seq_one_letter_code
_entity_poly.pdbx_strand_id
1 'polypeptide(L)'
;MNTSTVSPVVDLVTRARSAQRVLDSYTQDQIDLLTQAVAWAILEPSRNRELAELAVADTGLGDVEDKVKKNYRKTLGLVRDLNAAKTVGLITHNPEIGVSEYARPVGVVAAITPSTNP
;
A
#
# COMPACT_ATOMS: atom_id res chain seq x y z
N MET A 1 -7.62 28.78 28.21
CA MET A 1 -7.96 28.37 26.84
C MET A 1 -7.36 27.00 26.66
N ASN A 2 -8.17 25.92 26.73
CA ASN A 2 -7.71 24.56 26.49
C ASN A 2 -7.64 24.34 24.98
N THR A 3 -6.47 24.48 24.38
CA THR A 3 -6.22 23.96 23.02
C THR A 3 -6.20 22.45 23.13
N SER A 4 -7.33 21.84 22.82
CA SER A 4 -7.44 20.39 22.67
C SER A 4 -6.56 19.99 21.48
N THR A 5 -5.32 19.63 21.74
CA THR A 5 -4.40 19.07 20.74
C THR A 5 -4.96 17.70 20.34
N VAL A 6 -5.63 17.65 19.19
CA VAL A 6 -6.07 16.39 18.60
C VAL A 6 -4.82 15.52 18.41
N SER A 7 -4.85 14.30 18.92
CA SER A 7 -3.72 13.38 18.74
C SER A 7 -3.41 13.20 17.26
N PRO A 8 -2.13 13.26 16.81
CA PRO A 8 -1.75 13.04 15.43
C PRO A 8 -2.30 11.73 14.84
N VAL A 9 -2.44 10.71 15.69
CA VAL A 9 -3.03 9.42 15.29
C VAL A 9 -4.52 9.56 14.95
N VAL A 10 -5.28 10.35 15.71
CA VAL A 10 -6.70 10.58 15.45
C VAL A 10 -6.89 11.30 14.11
N ASP A 11 -6.05 12.29 13.81
CA ASP A 11 -6.08 12.99 12.52
C ASP A 11 -5.77 12.03 11.36
N LEU A 12 -4.71 11.23 11.46
CA LEU A 12 -4.34 10.24 10.47
C LEU A 12 -5.48 9.24 10.20
N VAL A 13 -6.07 8.69 11.26
CA VAL A 13 -7.20 7.75 11.12
C VAL A 13 -8.41 8.41 10.49
N THR A 14 -8.70 9.65 10.84
CA THR A 14 -9.84 10.40 10.27
C THR A 14 -9.67 10.63 8.78
N ARG A 15 -8.48 11.06 8.34
CA ARG A 15 -8.13 11.23 6.93
C ARG A 15 -8.18 9.91 6.17
N ALA A 16 -7.60 8.85 6.74
CA ALA A 16 -7.60 7.52 6.14
C ALA A 16 -9.03 6.97 5.97
N ARG A 17 -9.91 7.15 6.95
CA ARG A 17 -11.32 6.76 6.85
C ARG A 17 -12.08 7.54 5.77
N SER A 18 -11.73 8.82 5.59
CA SER A 18 -12.33 9.64 4.52
C SER A 18 -11.86 9.17 3.14
N ALA A 19 -10.57 8.87 2.98
CA ALA A 19 -10.02 8.30 1.76
C ALA A 19 -10.60 6.90 1.47
N GLN A 20 -10.78 6.06 2.50
CA GLN A 20 -11.39 4.73 2.34
C GLN A 20 -12.81 4.80 1.77
N ARG A 21 -13.64 5.74 2.23
CA ARG A 21 -15.00 5.93 1.68
C ARG A 21 -15.01 6.27 0.19
N VAL A 22 -13.99 6.99 -0.28
CA VAL A 22 -13.83 7.26 -1.72
C VAL A 22 -13.37 6.00 -2.45
N LEU A 23 -12.41 5.28 -1.88
CA LEU A 23 -11.88 4.03 -2.43
C LEU A 23 -12.97 2.96 -2.59
N ASP A 24 -13.93 2.89 -1.66
CA ASP A 24 -15.02 1.91 -1.69
C ASP A 24 -15.91 2.00 -2.95
N SER A 25 -15.84 3.12 -3.67
CA SER A 25 -16.57 3.34 -4.94
C SER A 25 -15.73 3.07 -6.20
N TYR A 26 -14.45 2.71 -6.04
CA TYR A 26 -13.56 2.51 -7.18
C TYR A 26 -13.86 1.22 -7.94
N THR A 27 -13.70 1.29 -9.26
CA THR A 27 -13.72 0.12 -10.14
C THR A 27 -12.40 -0.66 -10.03
N GLN A 28 -12.37 -1.89 -10.57
CA GLN A 28 -11.14 -2.68 -10.63
C GLN A 28 -10.02 -1.92 -11.34
N ASP A 29 -10.31 -1.32 -12.51
CA ASP A 29 -9.31 -0.57 -13.28
C ASP A 29 -8.74 0.62 -12.48
N GLN A 30 -9.57 1.28 -11.68
CA GLN A 30 -9.11 2.38 -10.82
C GLN A 30 -8.23 1.87 -9.68
N ILE A 31 -8.54 0.72 -9.10
CA ILE A 31 -7.70 0.08 -8.06
C ILE A 31 -6.37 -0.38 -8.66
N ASP A 32 -6.39 -0.97 -9.86
CA ASP A 32 -5.18 -1.41 -10.54
C ASP A 32 -4.25 -0.22 -10.86
N LEU A 33 -4.83 0.87 -11.37
CA LEU A 33 -4.08 2.11 -11.62
C LEU A 33 -3.50 2.70 -10.32
N LEU A 34 -4.28 2.71 -9.24
CA LEU A 34 -3.82 3.19 -7.93
C LEU A 34 -2.66 2.34 -7.40
N THR A 35 -2.76 1.01 -7.52
CA THR A 35 -1.71 0.07 -7.12
C THR A 35 -0.41 0.33 -7.89
N GLN A 36 -0.51 0.55 -9.21
CA GLN A 36 0.64 0.90 -10.05
C GLN A 36 1.25 2.25 -9.65
N ALA A 37 0.41 3.26 -9.38
CA ALA A 37 0.88 4.58 -8.98
C ALA A 37 1.62 4.54 -7.62
N VAL A 38 1.12 3.78 -6.66
CA VAL A 38 1.80 3.57 -5.36
C VAL A 38 3.12 2.83 -5.54
N ALA A 39 3.14 1.77 -6.36
CA ALA A 39 4.38 1.05 -6.67
C ALA A 39 5.41 1.96 -7.36
N TRP A 40 4.99 2.79 -8.31
CA TRP A 40 5.86 3.74 -8.99
C TRP A 40 6.46 4.78 -8.04
N ALA A 41 5.75 5.14 -6.96
CA ALA A 41 6.29 6.02 -5.94
C ALA A 41 7.55 5.47 -5.25
N ILE A 42 7.74 4.15 -5.27
CA ILE A 42 8.95 3.49 -4.75
C ILE A 42 9.93 3.15 -5.87
N LEU A 43 9.42 2.78 -7.07
CA LEU A 43 10.23 2.29 -8.19
C LEU A 43 10.90 3.39 -9.01
N GLU A 44 10.40 4.62 -8.94
CA GLU A 44 11.03 5.75 -9.64
C GLU A 44 12.50 5.86 -9.19
N PRO A 45 13.48 5.84 -10.15
CA PRO A 45 14.88 5.59 -9.80
C PRO A 45 15.49 6.57 -8.80
N SER A 46 15.20 7.87 -8.93
CA SER A 46 15.74 8.89 -8.02
C SER A 46 15.14 8.72 -6.62
N ARG A 47 13.86 8.47 -6.53
CA ARG A 47 13.14 8.28 -5.27
C ARG A 47 13.53 6.98 -4.56
N ASN A 48 13.71 5.89 -5.33
CA ASN A 48 14.21 4.64 -4.77
C ASN A 48 15.59 4.82 -4.14
N ARG A 49 16.48 5.55 -4.80
CA ARG A 49 17.81 5.86 -4.27
C ARG A 49 17.74 6.72 -3.01
N GLU A 50 16.97 7.80 -3.04
CA GLU A 50 16.74 8.67 -1.88
C GLU A 50 16.21 7.89 -0.66
N LEU A 51 15.22 7.01 -0.85
CA LEU A 51 14.68 6.16 0.20
C LEU A 51 15.74 5.18 0.75
N ALA A 52 16.57 4.61 -0.12
CA ALA A 52 17.64 3.71 0.30
C ALA A 52 18.74 4.44 1.11
N GLU A 53 19.14 5.62 0.66
CA GLU A 53 20.11 6.48 1.35
C GLU A 53 19.60 6.92 2.72
N LEU A 54 18.35 7.39 2.80
CA LEU A 54 17.69 7.77 4.04
C LEU A 54 17.63 6.58 5.01
N ALA A 55 17.23 5.41 4.54
CA ALA A 55 17.12 4.21 5.36
C ALA A 55 18.48 3.78 5.94
N VAL A 56 19.58 3.88 5.19
CA VAL A 56 20.92 3.58 5.71
C VAL A 56 21.39 4.65 6.68
N ALA A 57 21.15 5.92 6.37
CA ALA A 57 21.52 7.04 7.24
C ALA A 57 20.84 6.97 8.61
N ASP A 58 19.53 6.72 8.62
CA ASP A 58 18.73 6.71 9.87
C ASP A 58 18.96 5.46 10.72
N THR A 59 19.24 4.32 10.09
CA THR A 59 19.31 3.05 10.81
C THR A 59 20.74 2.53 11.01
N GLY A 60 21.69 2.98 10.21
CA GLY A 60 23.04 2.41 10.17
C GLY A 60 23.08 0.95 9.66
N LEU A 61 21.99 0.46 9.03
CA LEU A 61 21.84 -0.93 8.63
C LEU A 61 21.85 -1.10 7.10
N GLY A 62 22.69 -2.01 6.62
CA GLY A 62 22.75 -2.43 5.23
C GLY A 62 23.55 -1.47 4.33
N ASP A 63 23.47 -1.72 3.03
CA ASP A 63 24.13 -0.97 1.97
C ASP A 63 23.10 -0.32 1.06
N VAL A 64 23.39 0.87 0.56
CA VAL A 64 22.47 1.67 -0.27
C VAL A 64 22.14 0.93 -1.57
N GLU A 65 23.15 0.39 -2.28
CA GLU A 65 22.93 -0.29 -3.56
C GLU A 65 22.10 -1.55 -3.40
N ASP A 66 22.32 -2.29 -2.31
CA ASP A 66 21.53 -3.49 -2.02
C ASP A 66 20.10 -3.13 -1.61
N LYS A 67 19.87 -2.02 -0.90
CA LYS A 67 18.52 -1.52 -0.61
C LYS A 67 17.79 -1.08 -1.88
N VAL A 68 18.46 -0.38 -2.80
CA VAL A 68 17.91 -0.01 -4.12
C VAL A 68 17.45 -1.26 -4.88
N LYS A 69 18.32 -2.26 -4.99
CA LYS A 69 17.98 -3.54 -5.65
C LYS A 69 16.83 -4.26 -4.94
N LYS A 70 16.85 -4.28 -3.61
CA LYS A 70 15.81 -4.91 -2.79
C LYS A 70 14.46 -4.23 -3.02
N ASN A 71 14.38 -2.91 -2.92
CA ASN A 71 13.16 -2.15 -3.14
C ASN A 71 12.57 -2.44 -4.53
N TYR A 72 13.42 -2.44 -5.55
CA TYR A 72 13.02 -2.74 -6.92
C TYR A 72 12.44 -4.16 -7.05
N ARG A 73 13.20 -5.17 -6.61
CA ARG A 73 12.80 -6.58 -6.71
C ARG A 73 11.52 -6.90 -5.94
N LYS A 74 11.41 -6.39 -4.70
CA LYS A 74 10.26 -6.68 -3.83
C LYS A 74 9.00 -5.99 -4.34
N THR A 75 9.10 -4.74 -4.74
CA THR A 75 7.95 -3.99 -5.26
C THR A 75 7.46 -4.58 -6.59
N LEU A 76 8.36 -4.87 -7.54
CA LEU A 76 7.98 -5.51 -8.81
C LEU A 76 7.40 -6.91 -8.59
N GLY A 77 7.95 -7.70 -7.66
CA GLY A 77 7.42 -9.01 -7.31
C GLY A 77 5.98 -8.91 -6.80
N LEU A 78 5.73 -7.97 -5.89
CA LEU A 78 4.38 -7.74 -5.37
C LEU A 78 3.40 -7.28 -6.46
N VAL A 79 3.80 -6.31 -7.30
CA VAL A 79 2.95 -5.83 -8.41
C VAL A 79 2.62 -6.96 -9.38
N ARG A 80 3.61 -7.80 -9.72
CA ARG A 80 3.39 -8.98 -10.57
C ARG A 80 2.37 -9.94 -9.94
N ASP A 81 2.48 -10.20 -8.64
CA ASP A 81 1.60 -11.15 -7.94
C ASP A 81 0.18 -10.58 -7.74
N LEU A 82 0.05 -9.25 -7.67
CA LEU A 82 -1.24 -8.55 -7.64
C LEU A 82 -1.87 -8.37 -9.04
N ASN A 83 -1.07 -8.47 -10.09
CA ASN A 83 -1.57 -8.32 -11.46
C ASN A 83 -2.60 -9.41 -11.75
N ALA A 84 -3.76 -9.02 -12.24
CA ALA A 84 -4.94 -9.87 -12.46
C ALA A 84 -5.66 -10.38 -11.20
N ALA A 85 -5.28 -9.94 -9.99
CA ALA A 85 -6.05 -10.24 -8.80
C ALA A 85 -7.38 -9.47 -8.81
N LYS A 86 -8.49 -10.16 -8.67
CA LYS A 86 -9.80 -9.53 -8.48
C LYS A 86 -9.92 -9.00 -7.05
N THR A 87 -9.99 -7.68 -6.93
CA THR A 87 -10.06 -6.97 -5.63
C THR A 87 -11.34 -6.17 -5.45
N VAL A 88 -12.20 -6.14 -6.50
CA VAL A 88 -13.48 -5.42 -6.50
C VAL A 88 -14.60 -6.30 -7.06
N GLY A 89 -15.70 -6.38 -6.34
CA GLY A 89 -16.93 -7.02 -6.82
C GLY A 89 -16.87 -8.55 -6.82
N LEU A 90 -17.62 -9.17 -7.73
CA LEU A 90 -17.75 -10.62 -7.81
C LEU A 90 -16.44 -11.28 -8.27
N ILE A 91 -15.87 -12.14 -7.42
CA ILE A 91 -14.67 -12.94 -7.74
C ILE A 91 -15.10 -14.20 -8.50
N THR A 92 -16.00 -14.99 -7.91
CA THR A 92 -16.51 -16.23 -8.50
C THR A 92 -17.96 -16.49 -8.08
N HIS A 93 -18.64 -17.28 -8.89
CA HIS A 93 -19.96 -17.80 -8.61
C HIS A 93 -20.00 -19.30 -8.90
N ASN A 94 -20.37 -20.10 -7.91
CA ASN A 94 -20.57 -21.52 -8.09
C ASN A 94 -22.09 -21.82 -8.01
N PRO A 95 -22.76 -22.08 -9.14
CA PRO A 95 -24.19 -22.31 -9.18
C PRO A 95 -24.60 -23.67 -8.58
N GLU A 96 -23.69 -24.67 -8.54
CA GLU A 96 -23.98 -26.00 -8.03
C GLU A 96 -24.24 -25.99 -6.52
N ILE A 97 -23.53 -25.14 -5.79
CA ILE A 97 -23.67 -25.00 -4.34
C ILE A 97 -24.30 -23.66 -3.93
N GLY A 98 -24.68 -22.83 -4.90
CA GLY A 98 -25.31 -21.52 -4.66
C GLY A 98 -24.43 -20.50 -3.97
N VAL A 99 -23.09 -20.60 -4.08
CA VAL A 99 -22.13 -19.71 -3.40
C VAL A 99 -21.54 -18.69 -4.35
N SER A 100 -21.49 -17.44 -3.92
CA SER A 100 -20.79 -16.35 -4.62
C SER A 100 -19.75 -15.73 -3.69
N GLU A 101 -18.55 -15.51 -4.20
CA GLU A 101 -17.45 -14.83 -3.50
C GLU A 101 -17.29 -13.41 -4.03
N TYR A 102 -17.24 -12.46 -3.12
CA TYR A 102 -17.06 -11.04 -3.43
C TYR A 102 -15.81 -10.49 -2.77
N ALA A 103 -15.00 -9.77 -3.54
CA ALA A 103 -13.92 -8.96 -3.00
C ALA A 103 -14.49 -7.70 -2.35
N ARG A 104 -14.01 -7.39 -1.14
CA ARG A 104 -14.35 -6.16 -0.42
C ARG A 104 -13.09 -5.61 0.25
N PRO A 105 -12.98 -4.27 0.39
CA PRO A 105 -11.91 -3.66 1.16
C PRO A 105 -11.93 -4.15 2.61
N VAL A 106 -10.75 -4.40 3.18
CA VAL A 106 -10.62 -4.68 4.63
C VAL A 106 -10.75 -3.41 5.47
N GLY A 107 -10.73 -2.24 4.83
CA GLY A 107 -10.81 -0.94 5.47
C GLY A 107 -9.43 -0.32 5.73
N VAL A 108 -9.39 0.61 6.68
CA VAL A 108 -8.13 1.29 7.05
C VAL A 108 -7.22 0.34 7.81
N VAL A 109 -5.99 0.19 7.33
CA VAL A 109 -4.97 -0.65 7.93
C VAL A 109 -3.91 0.23 8.59
N ALA A 110 -3.56 -0.09 9.83
CA ALA A 110 -2.38 0.46 10.49
C ALA A 110 -1.18 -0.46 10.23
N ALA A 111 -0.14 0.07 9.61
CA ALA A 111 1.09 -0.66 9.33
C ALA A 111 2.24 -0.10 10.14
N ILE A 112 2.95 -0.98 10.86
CA ILE A 112 4.20 -0.63 11.55
C ILE A 112 5.34 -1.21 10.73
N THR A 113 6.13 -0.32 10.11
CA THR A 113 7.28 -0.72 9.30
C THR A 113 8.52 -0.88 10.17
N PRO A 114 9.27 -1.99 10.04
CA PRO A 114 10.51 -2.18 10.79
C PRO A 114 11.65 -1.37 10.16
N SER A 115 12.65 -1.00 10.97
CA SER A 115 13.85 -0.28 10.50
C SER A 115 14.67 -1.04 9.44
N THR A 116 14.55 -2.37 9.39
CA THR A 116 15.22 -3.21 8.40
C THR A 116 14.58 -3.15 7.01
N ASN A 117 13.29 -2.82 6.94
CA ASN A 117 12.48 -2.73 5.70
C ASN A 117 11.53 -1.54 5.80
N PRO A 118 12.07 -0.32 5.89
CA PRO A 118 11.28 0.90 6.00
C PRO A 118 10.49 1.17 4.73
#